data_b67960f64782b237c9ea8b87c8f696db
#
_entry.id   b67960f64782b237c9ea8b87c8f696db
#
_cell.length_a   1.000
_cell.length_b   1.000
_cell.length_c   1.000
_cell.angle_alpha   90.00
_cell.angle_beta   90.00
_cell.angle_gamma   90.00
#
_symmetry.space_group_name_H-M   'P 1'
#
loop_
_entity.id
_entity.type
_entity.pdbx_description
1 polymer ?
#
loop_
_entity_poly.entity_id
_entity_poly.type
_entity_poly.pdbx_seq_one_letter_code
_entity_poly.pdbx_strand_id
1 'polypeptide(L)'
;MNIKTKLFLTSLVFSFVLGQNETNSNEVRNIRLENFKNNYRGQTIRFKDQNSRVIEGVLMEITDNDFVISIDNSAAFYSHKNIEFVYLPPVSEDFYITASVSILGGVAGYVAMIIAHPYPNKGTLGAVSTLGTVLGFVVGKNAFYKTQKIDISGRLRG
;
A
#
# COMPACT_ATOMS: atom_id res chain seq x y z
N MET A 1 7.71 54.69 -10.62
CA MET A 1 8.02 53.56 -9.68
C MET A 1 9.37 53.02 -10.02
N ASN A 2 10.33 53.12 -9.11
CA ASN A 2 11.76 52.89 -9.35
C ASN A 2 12.03 51.37 -9.55
N ILE A 3 12.94 50.98 -10.45
CA ILE A 3 13.29 49.58 -10.77
C ILE A 3 13.63 48.79 -9.51
N LYS A 4 14.30 49.43 -8.55
CA LYS A 4 14.65 48.84 -7.24
C LYS A 4 13.44 48.46 -6.41
N THR A 5 12.35 49.25 -6.48
CA THR A 5 11.10 48.98 -5.75
C THR A 5 10.33 47.79 -6.38
N LYS A 6 10.38 47.65 -7.71
CA LYS A 6 9.78 46.51 -8.41
C LYS A 6 10.53 45.20 -8.10
N LEU A 7 11.86 45.24 -8.05
CA LEU A 7 12.69 44.06 -7.70
C LEU A 7 12.46 43.61 -6.25
N PHE A 8 12.31 44.55 -5.32
CA PHE A 8 12.04 44.25 -3.92
C PHE A 8 10.64 43.65 -3.74
N LEU A 9 9.62 44.17 -4.44
CA LEU A 9 8.26 43.65 -4.36
C LEU A 9 8.15 42.23 -4.95
N THR A 10 8.82 41.95 -6.08
CA THR A 10 8.86 40.61 -6.68
C THR A 10 9.59 39.60 -5.80
N SER A 11 10.70 39.99 -5.15
CA SER A 11 11.42 39.13 -4.19
C SER A 11 10.55 38.80 -2.97
N LEU A 12 9.78 39.74 -2.45
CA LEU A 12 8.93 39.56 -1.27
C LEU A 12 7.74 38.62 -1.58
N VAL A 13 7.13 38.77 -2.76
CA VAL A 13 6.03 37.88 -3.22
C VAL A 13 6.56 36.46 -3.44
N PHE A 14 7.75 36.31 -4.03
CA PHE A 14 8.34 34.98 -4.26
C PHE A 14 8.67 34.25 -2.95
N SER A 15 9.17 34.98 -1.94
CA SER A 15 9.46 34.42 -0.61
C SER A 15 8.19 33.98 0.12
N PHE A 16 7.07 34.70 -0.07
CA PHE A 16 5.79 34.37 0.55
C PHE A 16 5.16 33.12 -0.07
N VAL A 17 5.26 32.97 -1.40
CA VAL A 17 4.74 31.80 -2.13
C VAL A 17 5.53 30.54 -1.80
N LEU A 18 6.84 30.62 -1.65
CA LEU A 18 7.68 29.49 -1.27
C LEU A 18 7.43 29.04 0.18
N GLY A 19 7.22 29.98 1.11
CA GLY A 19 6.92 29.68 2.51
C GLY A 19 5.56 29.00 2.71
N GLN A 20 4.54 29.35 1.92
CA GLN A 20 3.22 28.73 1.99
C GLN A 20 3.23 27.26 1.50
N ASN A 21 4.04 26.93 0.50
CA ASN A 21 4.14 25.57 -0.01
C ASN A 21 4.78 24.59 0.99
N GLU A 22 5.76 25.03 1.79
CA GLU A 22 6.37 24.18 2.81
C GLU A 22 5.44 23.92 3.99
N THR A 23 4.71 24.92 4.44
CA THR A 23 3.76 24.81 5.56
C THR A 23 2.64 23.84 5.20
N ASN A 24 2.03 23.97 4.02
CA ASN A 24 0.98 23.06 3.54
C ASN A 24 1.49 21.62 3.38
N SER A 25 2.73 21.43 2.93
CA SER A 25 3.34 20.10 2.77
C SER A 25 3.50 19.37 4.10
N ASN A 26 3.93 20.08 5.15
CA ASN A 26 4.11 19.51 6.48
C ASN A 26 2.76 19.17 7.14
N GLU A 27 1.76 20.03 7.01
CA GLU A 27 0.41 19.75 7.52
C GLU A 27 -0.22 18.53 6.86
N VAL A 28 -0.14 18.43 5.53
CA VAL A 28 -0.64 17.26 4.78
C VAL A 28 0.07 15.99 5.23
N ARG A 29 1.39 16.06 5.43
CA ARG A 29 2.17 14.94 5.94
C ARG A 29 1.70 14.50 7.34
N ASN A 30 1.51 15.43 8.25
CA ASN A 30 1.08 15.14 9.62
C ASN A 30 -0.29 14.48 9.64
N ILE A 31 -1.25 14.97 8.85
CA ILE A 31 -2.57 14.36 8.70
C ILE A 31 -2.45 12.92 8.16
N ARG A 32 -1.59 12.69 7.16
CA ARG A 32 -1.37 11.34 6.61
C ARG A 32 -0.73 10.40 7.62
N LEU A 33 0.23 10.88 8.40
CA LEU A 33 0.87 10.09 9.46
C LEU A 33 -0.11 9.74 10.58
N GLU A 34 -0.95 10.69 10.99
CA GLU A 34 -1.98 10.45 11.99
C GLU A 34 -3.02 9.43 11.49
N ASN A 35 -3.51 9.59 10.28
CA ASN A 35 -4.40 8.62 9.65
C ASN A 35 -3.74 7.24 9.53
N PHE A 36 -2.45 7.21 9.16
CA PHE A 36 -1.69 5.98 9.05
C PHE A 36 -1.55 5.29 10.42
N LYS A 37 -1.21 6.03 11.47
CA LYS A 37 -1.15 5.53 12.84
C LYS A 37 -2.49 4.91 13.28
N ASN A 38 -3.58 5.64 13.08
CA ASN A 38 -4.90 5.22 13.55
C ASN A 38 -5.40 3.96 12.82
N ASN A 39 -5.07 3.79 11.53
CA ASN A 39 -5.56 2.68 10.73
C ASN A 39 -4.66 1.44 10.75
N TYR A 40 -3.33 1.62 10.99
CA TYR A 40 -2.36 0.54 10.77
C TYR A 40 -1.50 0.21 11.99
N ARG A 41 -1.79 0.78 13.15
CA ARG A 41 -1.14 0.39 14.41
C ARG A 41 -1.37 -1.09 14.70
N GLY A 42 -0.33 -1.81 15.07
CA GLY A 42 -0.35 -3.25 15.30
C GLY A 42 -0.22 -4.10 14.04
N GLN A 43 -0.17 -3.50 12.85
CA GLN A 43 0.03 -4.22 11.60
C GLN A 43 1.50 -4.27 11.20
N THR A 44 1.86 -5.32 10.45
CA THR A 44 3.19 -5.41 9.85
C THR A 44 3.31 -4.40 8.72
N ILE A 45 4.33 -3.58 8.79
CA ILE A 45 4.66 -2.60 7.75
C ILE A 45 6.05 -2.84 7.21
N ARG A 46 6.29 -2.39 5.98
CA ARG A 46 7.59 -2.43 5.32
C ARG A 46 7.89 -1.07 4.71
N PHE A 47 9.10 -0.57 4.89
CA PHE A 47 9.56 0.68 4.29
C PHE A 47 11.07 0.64 4.03
N LYS A 48 11.59 1.64 3.32
CA LYS A 48 13.03 1.84 3.16
C LYS A 48 13.51 2.92 4.13
N ASP A 49 14.56 2.61 4.89
CA ASP A 49 15.23 3.57 5.75
C ASP A 49 16.09 4.56 4.92
N GLN A 50 16.76 5.49 5.61
CA GLN A 50 17.66 6.49 5.00
C GLN A 50 18.83 5.84 4.24
N ASN A 51 19.22 4.62 4.61
CA ASN A 51 20.29 3.85 3.98
C ASN A 51 19.77 2.93 2.87
N SER A 52 18.52 3.11 2.42
CA SER A 52 17.83 2.27 1.43
C SER A 52 17.67 0.81 1.86
N ARG A 53 17.84 0.49 3.15
CA ARG A 53 17.57 -0.84 3.68
C ARG A 53 16.08 -1.02 3.85
N VAL A 54 15.61 -2.20 3.49
CA VAL A 54 14.22 -2.57 3.69
C VAL A 54 14.05 -2.99 5.15
N ILE A 55 13.22 -2.26 5.87
CA ILE A 55 12.83 -2.55 7.25
C ILE A 55 11.43 -3.13 7.22
N GLU A 56 11.21 -4.20 7.96
CA GLU A 56 9.92 -4.85 8.13
C GLU A 56 9.70 -5.15 9.61
N GLY A 57 8.51 -4.86 10.12
CA GLY A 57 8.15 -5.11 11.52
C GLY A 57 6.75 -4.60 11.83
N VAL A 58 6.30 -4.83 13.06
CA VAL A 58 4.97 -4.41 13.51
C VAL A 58 5.00 -2.97 13.97
N LEU A 59 4.14 -2.13 13.42
CA LEU A 59 3.99 -0.73 13.80
C LEU A 59 3.39 -0.63 15.21
N MET A 60 4.17 -0.18 16.16
CA MET A 60 3.71 0.01 17.55
C MET A 60 3.15 1.42 17.76
N GLU A 61 3.88 2.43 17.27
CA GLU A 61 3.55 3.83 17.49
C GLU A 61 4.19 4.71 16.40
N ILE A 62 3.65 5.90 16.20
CA ILE A 62 4.27 6.98 15.43
C ILE A 62 4.40 8.17 16.37
N THR A 63 5.63 8.60 16.58
CA THR A 63 5.96 9.83 17.32
C THR A 63 6.16 10.98 16.33
N ASP A 64 6.43 12.17 16.81
CA ASP A 64 6.66 13.35 15.96
C ASP A 64 7.82 13.19 14.98
N ASN A 65 8.79 12.32 15.29
CA ASN A 65 9.98 12.15 14.46
C ASN A 65 10.19 10.73 13.95
N ASP A 66 9.67 9.71 14.66
CA ASP A 66 10.05 8.33 14.43
C ASP A 66 8.86 7.37 14.34
N PHE A 67 9.01 6.33 13.52
CA PHE A 67 8.26 5.10 13.64
C PHE A 67 8.85 4.25 14.76
N VAL A 68 8.03 3.82 15.69
CA VAL A 68 8.36 2.81 16.69
C VAL A 68 7.88 1.46 16.17
N ILE A 69 8.81 0.56 15.87
CA ILE A 69 8.53 -0.71 15.22
C ILE A 69 9.05 -1.84 16.08
N SER A 70 8.23 -2.87 16.26
CA SER A 70 8.67 -4.11 16.88
C SER A 70 9.27 -5.03 15.84
N ILE A 71 10.54 -5.38 16.04
CA ILE A 71 11.29 -6.37 15.26
C ILE A 71 11.82 -7.40 16.25
N ASP A 72 11.49 -8.67 16.08
CA ASP A 72 11.92 -9.77 16.96
C ASP A 72 11.66 -9.48 18.45
N ASN A 73 10.47 -8.95 18.77
CA ASN A 73 10.04 -8.53 20.11
C ASN A 73 10.86 -7.38 20.73
N SER A 74 11.67 -6.70 19.96
CA SER A 74 12.44 -5.52 20.39
C SER A 74 11.91 -4.27 19.68
N ALA A 75 11.78 -3.17 20.43
CA ALA A 75 11.38 -1.89 19.86
C ALA A 75 12.58 -1.23 19.16
N ALA A 76 12.39 -0.84 17.92
CA ALA A 76 13.35 -0.09 17.12
C ALA A 76 12.72 1.23 16.65
N PHE A 77 13.54 2.29 16.59
CA PHE A 77 13.12 3.64 16.23
C PHE A 77 13.73 4.01 14.88
N TYR A 78 12.88 4.43 13.94
CA TYR A 78 13.29 4.83 12.59
C TYR A 78 12.71 6.18 12.24
N SER A 79 13.57 7.15 11.92
CA SER A 79 13.10 8.47 11.51
C SER A 79 12.24 8.38 10.25
N HIS A 80 11.01 8.89 10.34
CA HIS A 80 10.08 8.88 9.22
C HIS A 80 10.23 10.10 8.29
N LYS A 81 11.11 11.08 8.61
CA LYS A 81 11.23 12.34 7.85
C LYS A 81 11.50 12.13 6.36
N ASN A 82 12.29 11.13 6.01
CA ASN A 82 12.70 10.83 4.64
C ASN A 82 11.92 9.65 4.02
N ILE A 83 10.92 9.11 4.72
CA ILE A 83 10.10 8.02 4.22
C ILE A 83 8.90 8.62 3.51
N GLU A 84 8.78 8.36 2.21
CA GLU A 84 7.66 8.81 1.39
C GLU A 84 6.56 7.75 1.31
N PHE A 85 6.95 6.48 1.32
CA PHE A 85 6.03 5.37 1.12
C PHE A 85 6.22 4.28 2.16
N VAL A 86 5.11 3.77 2.64
CA VAL A 86 5.06 2.57 3.47
C VAL A 86 4.28 1.50 2.70
N TYR A 87 4.71 0.27 2.82
CA TYR A 87 4.11 -0.89 2.19
C TYR A 87 3.51 -1.78 3.25
N LEU A 88 2.26 -2.17 3.06
CA LEU A 88 1.60 -3.18 3.86
C LEU A 88 1.69 -4.50 3.11
N PRO A 89 2.41 -5.50 3.63
CA PRO A 89 2.38 -6.84 3.06
C PRO A 89 0.97 -7.43 3.16
N PRO A 90 0.59 -8.33 2.25
CA PRO A 90 -0.68 -9.02 2.36
C PRO A 90 -0.74 -9.84 3.63
N VAL A 91 -1.90 -9.85 4.29
CA VAL A 91 -2.14 -10.64 5.51
C VAL A 91 -2.61 -12.04 5.16
N SER A 92 -2.59 -12.95 6.13
CA SER A 92 -3.05 -14.34 5.96
C SER A 92 -4.51 -14.42 5.51
N GLU A 93 -5.34 -13.49 5.92
CA GLU A 93 -6.75 -13.40 5.52
C GLU A 93 -6.89 -13.20 4.01
N ASP A 94 -6.05 -12.36 3.39
CA ASP A 94 -6.02 -12.15 1.94
C ASP A 94 -5.67 -13.44 1.20
N PHE A 95 -4.81 -14.29 1.79
CA PHE A 95 -4.49 -15.59 1.25
C PHE A 95 -5.71 -16.53 1.28
N TYR A 96 -6.45 -16.58 2.39
CA TYR A 96 -7.66 -17.41 2.48
C TYR A 96 -8.74 -16.97 1.51
N ILE A 97 -8.93 -15.67 1.30
CA ILE A 97 -9.85 -15.13 0.30
C ILE A 97 -9.40 -15.57 -1.11
N THR A 98 -8.11 -15.44 -1.40
CA THR A 98 -7.53 -15.86 -2.69
C THR A 98 -7.71 -17.36 -2.94
N ALA A 99 -7.48 -18.20 -1.93
CA ALA A 99 -7.69 -19.64 -2.01
C ALA A 99 -9.17 -19.98 -2.24
N SER A 100 -10.09 -19.29 -1.56
CA SER A 100 -11.53 -19.47 -1.76
C SER A 100 -11.98 -19.15 -3.19
N VAL A 101 -11.49 -18.03 -3.73
CA VAL A 101 -11.76 -17.65 -5.14
C VAL A 101 -11.21 -18.70 -6.11
N SER A 102 -10.04 -19.26 -5.80
CA SER A 102 -9.44 -20.35 -6.59
C SER A 102 -10.35 -21.61 -6.62
N ILE A 103 -10.83 -22.03 -5.46
CA ILE A 103 -11.73 -23.19 -5.34
C ILE A 103 -13.04 -22.92 -6.10
N LEU A 104 -13.64 -21.74 -5.93
CA LEU A 104 -14.86 -21.35 -6.65
C LEU A 104 -14.65 -21.37 -8.16
N GLY A 105 -13.50 -20.94 -8.66
CA GLY A 105 -13.13 -21.03 -10.06
C GLY A 105 -13.13 -22.48 -10.58
N GLY A 106 -12.58 -23.40 -9.79
CA GLY A 106 -12.58 -24.83 -10.10
C GLY A 106 -13.98 -25.43 -10.15
N VAL A 107 -14.81 -25.10 -9.16
CA VAL A 107 -16.23 -25.53 -9.12
C VAL A 107 -17.00 -24.96 -10.31
N ALA A 108 -16.82 -23.69 -10.62
CA ALA A 108 -17.48 -23.05 -11.77
C ALA A 108 -17.09 -23.73 -13.11
N GLY A 109 -15.79 -24.04 -13.28
CA GLY A 109 -15.31 -24.77 -14.44
C GLY A 109 -15.93 -26.18 -14.56
N TYR A 110 -16.02 -26.90 -13.45
CA TYR A 110 -16.66 -28.19 -13.36
C TYR A 110 -18.15 -28.13 -13.77
N VAL A 111 -18.91 -27.22 -13.18
CA VAL A 111 -20.33 -27.02 -13.46
C VAL A 111 -20.56 -26.59 -14.91
N ALA A 112 -19.78 -25.66 -15.42
CA ALA A 112 -19.87 -25.21 -16.80
C ALA A 112 -19.66 -26.36 -17.80
N MET A 113 -18.72 -27.26 -17.51
CA MET A 113 -18.46 -28.42 -18.35
C MET A 113 -19.63 -29.42 -18.38
N ILE A 114 -20.27 -29.66 -17.22
CA ILE A 114 -21.46 -30.54 -17.15
C ILE A 114 -22.63 -29.94 -17.93
N ILE A 115 -22.82 -28.62 -17.85
CA ILE A 115 -23.91 -27.96 -18.61
C ILE A 115 -23.64 -28.00 -20.11
N ALA A 116 -22.39 -27.78 -20.53
CA ALA A 116 -22.03 -27.77 -21.94
C ALA A 116 -22.04 -29.16 -22.57
N HIS A 117 -21.70 -30.22 -21.82
CA HIS A 117 -21.61 -31.60 -22.26
C HIS A 117 -22.24 -32.54 -21.22
N PRO A 118 -23.45 -33.07 -21.47
CA PRO A 118 -24.15 -33.93 -20.50
C PRO A 118 -23.39 -35.18 -20.10
N TYR A 119 -22.43 -35.64 -20.90
CA TYR A 119 -21.60 -36.83 -20.65
C TYR A 119 -20.11 -36.50 -20.84
N PRO A 120 -19.51 -35.60 -20.02
CA PRO A 120 -18.11 -35.26 -20.19
C PRO A 120 -17.22 -36.42 -19.78
N ASN A 121 -16.13 -36.62 -20.51
CA ASN A 121 -15.14 -37.59 -20.11
C ASN A 121 -14.40 -37.04 -18.85
N LYS A 122 -13.96 -37.95 -17.94
CA LYS A 122 -13.32 -37.61 -16.67
C LYS A 122 -12.05 -36.75 -16.85
N GLY A 123 -11.28 -36.97 -17.90
CA GLY A 123 -10.07 -36.20 -18.20
C GLY A 123 -10.39 -34.74 -18.56
N THR A 124 -11.38 -34.53 -19.43
CA THR A 124 -11.82 -33.17 -19.82
C THR A 124 -12.40 -32.42 -18.63
N LEU A 125 -13.20 -33.11 -17.81
CA LEU A 125 -13.79 -32.55 -16.61
C LEU A 125 -12.70 -32.07 -15.61
N GLY A 126 -11.70 -32.91 -15.37
CA GLY A 126 -10.54 -32.58 -14.55
C GLY A 126 -9.74 -31.40 -15.12
N ALA A 127 -9.48 -31.40 -16.43
CA ALA A 127 -8.72 -30.31 -17.07
C ALA A 127 -9.45 -28.97 -16.97
N VAL A 128 -10.76 -28.91 -17.24
CA VAL A 128 -11.53 -27.65 -17.16
C VAL A 128 -11.65 -27.16 -15.73
N SER A 129 -11.86 -28.05 -14.75
CA SER A 129 -11.88 -27.71 -13.34
C SER A 129 -10.52 -27.14 -12.87
N THR A 130 -9.40 -27.77 -13.29
CA THR A 130 -8.05 -27.29 -12.98
C THR A 130 -7.80 -25.92 -13.59
N LEU A 131 -8.16 -25.69 -14.84
CA LEU A 131 -8.06 -24.38 -15.48
C LEU A 131 -8.87 -23.32 -14.73
N GLY A 132 -10.09 -23.64 -14.32
CA GLY A 132 -10.93 -22.76 -13.51
C GLY A 132 -10.28 -22.41 -12.17
N THR A 133 -9.66 -23.39 -11.50
CA THR A 133 -8.91 -23.18 -10.26
C THR A 133 -7.73 -22.24 -10.47
N VAL A 134 -6.94 -22.45 -11.50
CA VAL A 134 -5.78 -21.60 -11.83
C VAL A 134 -6.22 -20.17 -12.15
N LEU A 135 -7.26 -20.01 -12.97
CA LEU A 135 -7.81 -18.69 -13.29
C LEU A 135 -8.35 -17.99 -12.04
N GLY A 136 -9.08 -18.71 -11.19
CA GLY A 136 -9.58 -18.21 -9.91
C GLY A 136 -8.43 -17.75 -9.00
N PHE A 137 -7.34 -18.52 -8.95
CA PHE A 137 -6.14 -18.12 -8.18
C PHE A 137 -5.50 -16.85 -8.72
N VAL A 138 -5.32 -16.72 -10.02
CA VAL A 138 -4.73 -15.51 -10.65
C VAL A 138 -5.60 -14.28 -10.37
N VAL A 139 -6.91 -14.41 -10.51
CA VAL A 139 -7.87 -13.33 -10.21
C VAL A 139 -7.80 -12.96 -8.72
N GLY A 140 -7.90 -13.95 -7.83
CA GLY A 140 -7.85 -13.75 -6.39
C GLY A 140 -6.54 -13.10 -5.93
N LYS A 141 -5.40 -13.57 -6.46
CA LYS A 141 -4.09 -12.99 -6.16
C LYS A 141 -4.00 -11.53 -6.58
N ASN A 142 -4.45 -11.20 -7.77
CA ASN A 142 -4.38 -9.82 -8.28
C ASN A 142 -5.36 -8.87 -7.58
N ALA A 143 -6.51 -9.39 -7.13
CA ALA A 143 -7.53 -8.59 -6.46
C ALA A 143 -7.23 -8.38 -4.97
N PHE A 144 -6.83 -9.42 -4.25
CA PHE A 144 -6.77 -9.43 -2.79
C PHE A 144 -5.36 -9.59 -2.24
N TYR A 145 -4.56 -10.55 -2.73
CA TYR A 145 -3.24 -10.86 -2.19
C TYR A 145 -2.16 -10.00 -2.83
N LYS A 146 -2.16 -8.70 -2.49
CA LYS A 146 -1.20 -7.72 -3.01
C LYS A 146 -0.69 -6.79 -1.91
N THR A 147 0.58 -6.40 -2.02
CA THR A 147 1.15 -5.35 -1.19
C THR A 147 0.48 -4.01 -1.49
N GLN A 148 -0.06 -3.37 -0.46
CA GLN A 148 -0.61 -2.02 -0.55
C GLN A 148 0.50 -0.99 -0.36
N LYS A 149 0.58 0.00 -1.26
CA LYS A 149 1.52 1.12 -1.17
C LYS A 149 0.79 2.34 -0.64
N ILE A 150 1.21 2.84 0.51
CA ILE A 150 0.63 4.01 1.16
C ILE A 150 1.60 5.18 1.04
N ASP A 151 1.11 6.29 0.54
CA ASP A 151 1.85 7.54 0.41
C ASP A 151 1.67 8.38 1.69
N ILE A 152 2.76 8.53 2.45
CA ILE A 152 2.85 9.36 3.65
C ILE A 152 3.64 10.64 3.40
N SER A 153 4.02 10.94 2.16
CA SER A 153 4.69 12.19 1.80
C SER A 153 3.74 13.38 1.97
N GLY A 154 4.31 14.56 2.16
CA GLY A 154 3.53 15.81 2.18
C GLY A 154 3.17 16.33 0.79
N ARG A 155 3.52 15.61 -0.29
CA ARG A 155 3.29 16.07 -1.65
C ARG A 155 1.80 15.99 -2.02
N LEU A 156 1.23 17.10 -2.43
CA LEU A 156 -0.08 17.10 -3.07
C LEU A 156 0.11 16.55 -4.48
N ARG A 157 -0.59 15.46 -4.79
CA ARG A 157 -0.68 14.99 -6.18
C ARG A 157 -1.69 15.88 -6.89
N GLY A 158 -1.17 16.73 -7.79
CA GLY A 158 -1.99 17.44 -8.77
C GLY A 158 -2.52 16.49 -9.84
#